data_6aa6159856d1db04ce87cc489c4526cd
#
_entry.id   6aa6159856d1db04ce87cc489c4526cd
#
_cell.length_a   1.000
_cell.length_b   1.000
_cell.length_c   1.000
_cell.angle_alpha   90.00
_cell.angle_beta   90.00
_cell.angle_gamma   90.00
#
_symmetry.space_group_name_H-M   'P 1'
#
loop_
_entity.id
_entity.type
_entity.pdbx_description
1 polymer ?
#
loop_
_entity_poly.entity_id
_entity_poly.type
_entity_poly.pdbx_seq_one_letter_code
_entity_poly.pdbx_strand_id
1 'polypeptide(L)'
;MKKFIKNNIAVLIAFLILFIFSTILCIRNIKSARINEESRIEGIEVCKEILKHDKYNEICLKNIDVKPKKRSTLKTYYDIINDNVNYNSTSLCTVFYFLIPFLVITSSLYNISKKFKNQDIKNHLTRESYNKYIKEIFLDSYKSVFIWPMITILLFIFSYIISNGSFEIVDTNSSFSYEILSKPVVFMLSNLLNTIFMSFFWTNIALFIVPDTRNYIVSVLESIMIYFGIALTNTFFVILLISKILHRDVEKYLDFFDVYTYYNRELIPFNILCLSIALISGLLVYLKYKNKEKIIMKLERNS
;
A
#
# COMPACT_ATOMS: atom_id res chain seq x y z
N MET A 1 18.84 -2.12 23.87
CA MET A 1 18.79 -1.53 22.52
C MET A 1 19.40 -2.39 21.43
N LYS A 2 20.67 -2.85 21.53
CA LYS A 2 21.33 -3.71 20.50
C LYS A 2 20.55 -5.00 20.17
N LYS A 3 20.00 -5.72 21.17
CA LYS A 3 19.21 -6.96 20.95
C LYS A 3 17.88 -6.69 20.22
N PHE A 4 17.22 -5.57 20.53
CA PHE A 4 15.99 -5.16 19.86
C PHE A 4 16.22 -4.85 18.38
N ILE A 5 17.25 -4.07 18.06
CA ILE A 5 17.65 -3.74 16.68
C ILE A 5 17.98 -5.01 15.89
N LYS A 6 18.80 -5.90 16.47
CA LYS A 6 19.20 -7.16 15.80
C LYS A 6 18.01 -8.06 15.46
N ASN A 7 17.00 -8.11 16.32
CA ASN A 7 15.81 -8.94 16.08
C ASN A 7 14.81 -8.32 15.09
N ASN A 8 14.84 -7.00 14.89
CA ASN A 8 13.90 -6.29 14.03
C ASN A 8 14.59 -5.64 12.82
N ILE A 9 15.83 -6.01 12.52
CA ILE A 9 16.64 -5.34 11.48
C ILE A 9 15.97 -5.34 10.11
N ALA A 10 15.33 -6.44 9.70
CA ALA A 10 14.67 -6.56 8.41
C ALA A 10 13.44 -5.61 8.31
N VAL A 11 12.65 -5.53 9.39
CA VAL A 11 11.51 -4.60 9.48
C VAL A 11 11.98 -3.15 9.44
N LEU A 12 13.07 -2.84 10.15
CA LEU A 12 13.64 -1.49 10.17
C LEU A 12 14.21 -1.08 8.80
N ILE A 13 14.91 -1.99 8.11
CA ILE A 13 15.43 -1.73 6.76
C ILE A 13 14.27 -1.54 5.77
N ALA A 14 13.26 -2.40 5.80
CA ALA A 14 12.09 -2.28 4.95
C ALA A 14 11.35 -0.94 5.16
N PHE A 15 11.16 -0.56 6.42
CA PHE A 15 10.58 0.73 6.78
C PHE A 15 11.43 1.90 6.26
N LEU A 16 12.75 1.85 6.44
CA LEU A 16 13.67 2.89 5.98
C LEU A 16 13.63 3.07 4.45
N ILE A 17 13.62 1.98 3.71
CA ILE A 17 13.50 2.01 2.25
C ILE A 17 12.20 2.70 1.83
N LEU A 18 11.05 2.28 2.39
CA LEU A 18 9.77 2.90 2.07
C LEU A 18 9.68 4.36 2.52
N PHE A 19 10.31 4.71 3.65
CA PHE A 19 10.39 6.09 4.12
C PHE A 19 11.16 6.98 3.13
N ILE A 20 12.31 6.50 2.63
CA ILE A 20 13.10 7.23 1.61
C ILE A 20 12.25 7.43 0.35
N PHE A 21 11.60 6.38 -0.17
CA PHE A 21 10.73 6.51 -1.34
C PHE A 21 9.56 7.47 -1.10
N SER A 22 8.91 7.41 0.05
CA SER A 22 7.83 8.32 0.44
C SER A 22 8.31 9.77 0.45
N THR A 23 9.51 10.02 0.97
CA THR A 23 10.12 11.36 0.98
C THR A 23 10.39 11.87 -0.44
N ILE A 24 10.90 11.01 -1.33
CA ILE A 24 11.12 11.35 -2.75
C ILE A 24 9.80 11.72 -3.42
N LEU A 25 8.73 10.94 -3.20
CA LEU A 25 7.40 11.23 -3.74
C LEU A 25 6.86 12.58 -3.24
N CYS A 26 7.03 12.90 -1.96
CA CYS A 26 6.65 14.18 -1.39
C CYS A 26 7.41 15.35 -2.01
N ILE A 27 8.73 15.24 -2.14
CA ILE A 27 9.58 16.28 -2.77
C ILE A 27 9.15 16.51 -4.23
N ARG A 28 8.89 15.44 -4.96
CA ARG A 28 8.41 15.51 -6.34
C ARG A 28 7.07 16.21 -6.44
N ASN A 29 6.12 15.88 -5.56
CA ASN A 29 4.82 16.55 -5.51
C ASN A 29 4.95 18.05 -5.25
N ILE A 30 5.82 18.45 -4.30
CA ILE A 30 6.08 19.87 -4.00
C ILE A 30 6.66 20.58 -5.24
N LYS A 31 7.68 19.98 -5.89
CA LYS A 31 8.29 20.53 -7.09
C LYS A 31 7.29 20.71 -8.23
N SER A 32 6.49 19.68 -8.48
CA SER A 32 5.46 19.72 -9.52
C SER A 32 4.44 20.82 -9.28
N ALA A 33 4.01 20.95 -8.04
CA ALA A 33 3.06 21.98 -7.69
C ALA A 33 3.61 23.40 -7.82
N ARG A 34 4.91 23.57 -7.57
CA ARG A 34 5.60 24.85 -7.82
C ARG A 34 5.63 25.18 -9.32
N ILE A 35 6.01 24.21 -10.16
CA ILE A 35 6.01 24.37 -11.63
C ILE A 35 4.62 24.73 -12.15
N ASN A 36 3.57 24.04 -11.65
CA ASN A 36 2.19 24.32 -12.07
C ASN A 36 1.76 25.73 -11.67
N GLU A 37 2.19 26.23 -10.51
CA GLU A 37 1.88 27.59 -10.09
C GLU A 37 2.66 28.66 -10.90
N GLU A 38 3.93 28.39 -11.20
CA GLU A 38 4.74 29.25 -12.09
C GLU A 38 4.10 29.34 -13.48
N SER A 39 3.70 28.21 -14.08
CA SER A 39 3.00 28.18 -15.38
C SER A 39 1.64 28.87 -15.33
N ARG A 40 0.93 28.82 -14.20
CA ARG A 40 -0.33 29.56 -14.01
C ARG A 40 -0.09 31.08 -14.02
N ILE A 41 0.96 31.54 -13.33
CA ILE A 41 1.31 32.96 -13.27
C ILE A 41 1.70 33.46 -14.66
N GLU A 42 2.58 32.73 -15.37
CA GLU A 42 2.95 33.05 -16.76
C GLU A 42 1.72 33.12 -17.68
N GLY A 43 0.79 32.15 -17.55
CA GLY A 43 -0.46 32.16 -18.30
C GLY A 43 -1.34 33.38 -18.02
N ILE A 44 -1.38 33.87 -16.78
CA ILE A 44 -2.09 35.10 -16.41
C ILE A 44 -1.43 36.34 -17.05
N GLU A 45 -0.08 36.38 -17.06
CA GLU A 45 0.64 37.49 -17.68
C GLU A 45 0.41 37.57 -19.19
N VAL A 46 0.48 36.43 -19.88
CA VAL A 46 0.13 36.32 -21.30
C VAL A 46 -1.31 36.77 -21.57
N CYS A 47 -2.27 36.28 -20.73
CA CYS A 47 -3.65 36.72 -20.87
C CYS A 47 -3.86 38.23 -20.64
N LYS A 48 -3.12 38.84 -19.72
CA LYS A 48 -3.15 40.30 -19.53
C LYS A 48 -2.64 41.08 -20.77
N GLU A 49 -1.64 40.54 -21.46
CA GLU A 49 -1.15 41.12 -22.71
C GLU A 49 -2.19 40.98 -23.84
N ILE A 50 -2.77 39.82 -24.01
CA ILE A 50 -3.81 39.59 -25.02
C ILE A 50 -5.00 40.52 -24.79
N LEU A 51 -5.43 40.76 -23.56
CA LEU A 51 -6.56 41.64 -23.24
C LEU A 51 -6.28 43.13 -23.50
N LYS A 52 -5.02 43.51 -23.65
CA LYS A 52 -4.68 44.88 -24.14
C LYS A 52 -5.10 45.09 -25.60
N HIS A 53 -5.08 44.02 -26.40
CA HIS A 53 -5.41 44.05 -27.83
C HIS A 53 -6.83 43.56 -28.12
N ASP A 54 -7.31 42.57 -27.35
CA ASP A 54 -8.67 42.00 -27.47
C ASP A 54 -9.33 41.97 -26.10
N LYS A 55 -10.05 43.06 -25.78
CA LYS A 55 -10.71 43.27 -24.47
C LYS A 55 -11.83 42.26 -24.13
N TYR A 56 -12.32 41.52 -25.11
CA TYR A 56 -13.45 40.61 -24.96
C TYR A 56 -13.07 39.15 -25.08
N ASN A 57 -11.79 38.81 -24.96
CA ASN A 57 -11.35 37.44 -24.98
C ASN A 57 -11.81 36.68 -23.72
N GLU A 58 -12.93 35.95 -23.87
CA GLU A 58 -13.59 35.24 -22.76
C GLU A 58 -12.69 34.23 -22.05
N ILE A 59 -11.77 33.59 -22.79
CA ILE A 59 -10.84 32.59 -22.22
C ILE A 59 -9.87 33.27 -21.26
N CYS A 60 -9.30 34.41 -21.70
CA CYS A 60 -8.38 35.17 -20.87
C CYS A 60 -9.08 35.84 -19.69
N LEU A 61 -10.28 36.33 -19.83
CA LEU A 61 -11.07 36.89 -18.73
C LEU A 61 -11.33 35.84 -17.65
N LYS A 62 -11.68 34.60 -18.04
CA LYS A 62 -11.88 33.50 -17.10
C LYS A 62 -10.58 33.10 -16.40
N ASN A 63 -9.46 33.09 -17.12
CA ASN A 63 -8.16 32.64 -16.55
C ASN A 63 -7.56 33.67 -15.57
N ILE A 64 -7.80 34.96 -15.72
CA ILE A 64 -7.31 36.00 -14.80
C ILE A 64 -8.03 35.94 -13.45
N ASP A 65 -9.32 35.61 -13.44
CA ASP A 65 -10.11 35.55 -12.20
C ASP A 65 -9.89 34.23 -11.40
N VAL A 66 -9.12 33.30 -11.94
CA VAL A 66 -8.82 32.03 -11.26
C VAL A 66 -7.91 32.28 -10.06
N LYS A 67 -8.47 32.27 -8.88
CA LYS A 67 -7.70 32.32 -7.61
C LYS A 67 -6.76 31.11 -7.49
N PRO A 68 -5.59 31.27 -6.85
CA PRO A 68 -4.71 30.15 -6.57
C PRO A 68 -5.48 29.08 -5.80
N LYS A 69 -5.46 27.84 -6.33
CA LYS A 69 -6.17 26.72 -5.70
C LYS A 69 -5.48 26.40 -4.36
N LYS A 70 -6.19 26.57 -3.27
CA LYS A 70 -5.73 26.06 -1.97
C LYS A 70 -5.61 24.53 -2.07
N ARG A 71 -4.52 23.99 -1.55
CA ARG A 71 -4.30 22.55 -1.49
C ARG A 71 -5.07 21.96 -0.33
N SER A 72 -5.85 20.93 -0.57
CA SER A 72 -6.44 20.10 0.48
C SER A 72 -5.47 18.98 0.87
N THR A 73 -5.45 18.60 2.13
CA THR A 73 -4.66 17.50 2.67
C THR A 73 -4.95 16.19 1.94
N LEU A 74 -6.23 15.86 1.72
CA LEU A 74 -6.62 14.63 1.02
C LEU A 74 -6.18 14.63 -0.44
N LYS A 75 -6.35 15.75 -1.15
CA LYS A 75 -5.87 15.87 -2.51
C LYS A 75 -4.36 15.76 -2.60
N THR A 76 -3.63 16.41 -1.69
CA THR A 76 -2.17 16.32 -1.63
C THR A 76 -1.72 14.89 -1.38
N TYR A 77 -2.35 14.18 -0.44
CA TYR A 77 -2.08 12.76 -0.21
C TYR A 77 -2.31 11.92 -1.47
N TYR A 78 -3.45 12.12 -2.12
CA TYR A 78 -3.77 11.44 -3.37
C TYR A 78 -2.75 11.73 -4.48
N ASP A 79 -2.41 13.01 -4.69
CA ASP A 79 -1.44 13.42 -5.72
C ASP A 79 -0.04 12.83 -5.44
N ILE A 80 0.35 12.67 -4.17
CA ILE A 80 1.61 12.03 -3.78
C ILE A 80 1.61 10.54 -4.16
N ILE A 81 0.53 9.82 -3.87
CA ILE A 81 0.45 8.38 -4.10
C ILE A 81 0.13 8.00 -5.55
N ASN A 82 -0.49 8.87 -6.34
CA ASN A 82 -0.89 8.58 -7.72
C ASN A 82 -0.04 9.26 -8.79
N ASP A 83 0.86 10.18 -8.41
CA ASP A 83 1.81 10.87 -9.32
C ASP A 83 1.19 11.32 -10.64
N ASN A 84 0.05 11.99 -10.58
CA ASN A 84 -0.73 12.43 -11.76
C ASN A 84 -0.03 13.49 -12.64
N VAL A 85 1.25 13.75 -12.38
CA VAL A 85 1.91 14.96 -12.88
C VAL A 85 2.54 14.81 -14.26
N ASN A 86 2.80 13.59 -14.74
CA ASN A 86 3.35 13.42 -16.09
C ASN A 86 2.98 12.07 -16.71
N TYR A 87 2.24 12.10 -17.81
CA TYR A 87 1.86 10.95 -18.63
C TYR A 87 3.05 10.15 -19.23
N ASN A 88 4.29 10.61 -19.10
CA ASN A 88 5.47 10.04 -19.78
C ASN A 88 6.50 9.38 -18.87
N SER A 89 6.30 9.30 -17.58
CA SER A 89 7.22 8.57 -16.70
C SER A 89 6.54 7.34 -16.12
N THR A 90 7.16 6.16 -16.26
CA THR A 90 6.91 5.02 -15.37
C THR A 90 6.85 5.56 -13.96
N SER A 91 5.65 5.63 -13.39
CA SER A 91 5.47 6.47 -12.22
C SER A 91 6.28 5.85 -11.10
N LEU A 92 7.09 6.64 -10.43
CA LEU A 92 7.77 6.22 -9.19
C LEU A 92 6.77 5.61 -8.21
N CYS A 93 5.51 5.99 -8.30
CA CYS A 93 4.40 5.42 -7.57
C CYS A 93 4.20 3.94 -7.90
N THR A 94 4.26 3.54 -9.16
CA THR A 94 4.16 2.12 -9.54
C THR A 94 5.27 1.31 -8.87
N VAL A 95 6.51 1.80 -8.90
CA VAL A 95 7.63 1.16 -8.21
C VAL A 95 7.40 1.09 -6.70
N PHE A 96 6.89 2.16 -6.11
CA PHE A 96 6.57 2.21 -4.68
C PHE A 96 5.54 1.14 -4.31
N TYR A 97 4.51 0.97 -5.11
CA TYR A 97 3.46 -0.02 -4.88
C TYR A 97 3.94 -1.46 -5.00
N PHE A 98 4.82 -1.74 -5.94
CA PHE A 98 5.46 -3.06 -6.02
C PHE A 98 6.42 -3.33 -4.86
N LEU A 99 7.08 -2.29 -4.35
CA LEU A 99 8.01 -2.42 -3.22
C LEU A 99 7.29 -2.75 -1.91
N ILE A 100 6.07 -2.25 -1.68
CA ILE A 100 5.37 -2.46 -0.41
C ILE A 100 5.15 -3.96 -0.12
N PRO A 101 4.43 -4.75 -0.95
CA PRO A 101 4.25 -6.17 -0.70
C PRO A 101 5.58 -6.93 -0.68
N PHE A 102 6.51 -6.58 -1.55
CA PHE A 102 7.86 -7.17 -1.57
C PHE A 102 8.57 -6.99 -0.22
N LEU A 103 8.59 -5.79 0.34
CA LEU A 103 9.27 -5.49 1.59
C LEU A 103 8.55 -6.06 2.81
N VAL A 104 7.21 -6.11 2.81
CA VAL A 104 6.44 -6.78 3.87
C VAL A 104 6.72 -8.29 3.87
N ILE A 105 6.67 -8.93 2.70
CA ILE A 105 6.95 -10.36 2.54
C ILE A 105 8.39 -10.69 2.96
N THR A 106 9.38 -9.97 2.43
CA THR A 106 10.79 -10.23 2.71
C THR A 106 11.13 -10.03 4.19
N SER A 107 10.59 -8.99 4.82
CA SER A 107 10.83 -8.72 6.24
C SER A 107 10.15 -9.76 7.15
N SER A 108 8.96 -10.23 6.80
CA SER A 108 8.28 -11.31 7.55
C SER A 108 9.04 -12.62 7.44
N LEU A 109 9.54 -12.97 6.25
CA LEU A 109 10.29 -14.19 5.98
C LEU A 109 11.68 -14.23 6.63
N TYR A 110 12.33 -13.09 6.79
CA TYR A 110 13.70 -13.02 7.29
C TYR A 110 13.86 -13.68 8.67
N ASN A 111 13.00 -13.31 9.60
CA ASN A 111 13.05 -13.84 10.97
C ASN A 111 12.64 -15.31 11.05
N ILE A 112 11.66 -15.72 10.26
CA ILE A 112 11.16 -17.10 10.23
C ILE A 112 12.20 -18.03 9.64
N SER A 113 12.73 -17.69 8.47
CA SER A 113 13.67 -18.55 7.76
C SER A 113 14.92 -18.80 8.60
N LYS A 114 15.35 -17.82 9.40
CA LYS A 114 16.46 -17.96 10.33
C LYS A 114 16.16 -18.95 11.45
N LYS A 115 14.95 -18.90 12.03
CA LYS A 115 14.53 -19.84 13.10
C LYS A 115 14.34 -21.26 12.56
N PHE A 116 13.79 -21.41 11.35
CA PHE A 116 13.54 -22.73 10.76
C PHE A 116 14.82 -23.40 10.21
N LYS A 117 15.84 -22.65 9.80
CA LYS A 117 17.03 -23.22 9.15
C LYS A 117 18.17 -23.59 10.07
N ASN A 118 18.22 -23.04 11.27
CA ASN A 118 19.38 -23.20 12.15
C ASN A 118 19.33 -24.48 13.03
N GLN A 119 18.55 -25.51 12.65
CA GLN A 119 18.29 -26.69 13.51
C GLN A 119 17.72 -26.33 14.90
N ASP A 120 17.38 -25.06 15.10
CA ASP A 120 16.85 -24.54 16.35
C ASP A 120 15.54 -25.22 16.76
N ILE A 121 14.81 -25.78 15.77
CA ILE A 121 13.56 -26.49 16.04
C ILE A 121 13.76 -27.64 16.99
N LYS A 122 14.77 -28.51 16.77
CA LYS A 122 15.05 -29.66 17.65
C LYS A 122 15.37 -29.19 19.04
N ASN A 123 16.22 -28.17 19.14
CA ASN A 123 16.65 -27.62 20.42
C ASN A 123 15.50 -26.88 21.16
N HIS A 124 14.60 -26.25 20.43
CA HIS A 124 13.44 -25.58 21.02
C HIS A 124 12.34 -26.57 21.42
N LEU A 125 12.05 -27.60 20.62
CA LEU A 125 11.05 -28.60 20.92
C LEU A 125 11.43 -29.53 22.09
N THR A 126 12.70 -29.62 22.46
CA THR A 126 13.14 -30.30 23.68
C THR A 126 12.89 -29.45 24.94
N ARG A 127 12.77 -28.13 24.80
CA ARG A 127 12.65 -27.18 25.92
C ARG A 127 11.29 -26.56 26.06
N GLU A 128 10.54 -26.45 24.94
CA GLU A 128 9.28 -25.73 24.87
C GLU A 128 8.23 -26.50 24.07
N SER A 129 6.94 -26.23 24.35
CA SER A 129 5.86 -26.82 23.59
C SER A 129 5.81 -26.25 22.16
N TYR A 130 5.42 -27.10 21.19
CA TYR A 130 5.23 -26.70 19.80
C TYR A 130 4.36 -25.45 19.64
N ASN A 131 3.26 -25.35 20.36
CA ASN A 131 2.35 -24.22 20.28
C ASN A 131 3.02 -22.91 20.72
N LYS A 132 3.87 -22.94 21.76
CA LYS A 132 4.62 -21.77 22.21
C LYS A 132 5.62 -21.33 21.16
N TYR A 133 6.36 -22.25 20.59
CA TYR A 133 7.34 -22.00 19.54
C TYR A 133 6.70 -21.38 18.30
N ILE A 134 5.59 -21.93 17.78
CA ILE A 134 4.87 -21.41 16.62
C ILE A 134 4.28 -20.03 16.90
N LYS A 135 3.72 -19.81 18.11
CA LYS A 135 3.21 -18.49 18.53
C LYS A 135 4.31 -17.43 18.49
N GLU A 136 5.51 -17.72 18.95
CA GLU A 136 6.64 -16.79 18.89
C GLU A 136 7.06 -16.47 17.46
N ILE A 137 7.06 -17.47 16.57
CA ILE A 137 7.34 -17.28 15.15
C ILE A 137 6.29 -16.34 14.52
N PHE A 138 5.02 -16.57 14.79
CA PHE A 138 3.95 -15.74 14.25
C PHE A 138 4.04 -14.30 14.76
N LEU A 139 4.27 -14.10 16.05
CA LEU A 139 4.45 -12.76 16.63
C LEU A 139 5.62 -12.00 16.00
N ASP A 140 6.75 -12.71 15.75
CA ASP A 140 7.90 -12.08 15.09
C ASP A 140 7.63 -11.72 13.62
N SER A 141 6.83 -12.53 12.92
CA SER A 141 6.48 -12.30 11.52
C SER A 141 5.48 -11.16 11.37
N TYR A 142 4.47 -11.12 12.24
CA TYR A 142 3.44 -10.07 12.20
C TYR A 142 3.96 -8.69 12.57
N LYS A 143 5.20 -8.53 13.02
CA LYS A 143 5.83 -7.20 13.16
C LYS A 143 5.94 -6.47 11.83
N SER A 144 6.08 -7.20 10.72
CA SER A 144 6.12 -6.63 9.37
C SER A 144 4.81 -5.99 8.93
N VAL A 145 3.68 -6.39 9.53
CA VAL A 145 2.35 -5.84 9.25
C VAL A 145 2.30 -4.33 9.49
N PHE A 146 3.07 -3.82 10.44
CA PHE A 146 3.06 -2.40 10.79
C PHE A 146 3.85 -1.51 9.83
N ILE A 147 4.63 -2.08 8.90
CA ILE A 147 5.47 -1.30 7.97
C ILE A 147 4.61 -0.36 7.13
N TRP A 148 3.64 -0.89 6.41
CA TRP A 148 2.82 -0.09 5.51
C TRP A 148 1.88 0.89 6.24
N PRO A 149 1.13 0.52 7.27
CA PRO A 149 0.33 1.46 8.03
C PRO A 149 1.14 2.65 8.58
N MET A 150 2.35 2.42 9.08
CA MET A 150 3.21 3.49 9.56
C MET A 150 3.64 4.45 8.43
N ILE A 151 3.97 3.92 7.25
CA ILE A 151 4.28 4.74 6.07
C ILE A 151 3.04 5.55 5.65
N THR A 152 1.86 4.95 5.67
CA THR A 152 0.60 5.64 5.35
C THR A 152 0.34 6.80 6.30
N ILE A 153 0.54 6.60 7.61
CA ILE A 153 0.43 7.67 8.60
C ILE A 153 1.42 8.80 8.31
N LEU A 154 2.66 8.46 7.99
CA LEU A 154 3.68 9.47 7.64
C LEU A 154 3.30 10.25 6.39
N LEU A 155 2.79 9.58 5.35
CA LEU A 155 2.32 10.24 4.13
C LEU A 155 1.15 11.20 4.42
N PHE A 156 0.23 10.83 5.30
CA PHE A 156 -0.83 11.75 5.75
C PHE A 156 -0.28 12.95 6.52
N ILE A 157 0.69 12.75 7.40
CA ILE A 157 1.35 13.84 8.13
C ILE A 157 2.06 14.80 7.16
N PHE A 158 2.82 14.25 6.20
CA PHE A 158 3.46 15.08 5.17
C PHE A 158 2.45 15.85 4.33
N SER A 159 1.36 15.20 3.92
CA SER A 159 0.28 15.84 3.16
C SER A 159 -0.38 16.97 3.95
N TYR A 160 -0.58 16.77 5.25
CA TYR A 160 -1.10 17.79 6.16
C TYR A 160 -0.17 19.00 6.27
N ILE A 161 1.13 18.78 6.40
CA ILE A 161 2.13 19.85 6.47
C ILE A 161 2.20 20.60 5.13
N ILE A 162 2.25 19.88 3.99
CA ILE A 162 2.35 20.48 2.64
C ILE A 162 1.11 21.32 2.31
N SER A 163 -0.07 20.91 2.78
CA SER A 163 -1.35 21.62 2.54
C SER A 163 -1.66 22.71 3.58
N ASN A 164 -0.73 22.99 4.50
CA ASN A 164 -0.95 23.90 5.63
C ASN A 164 -2.20 23.55 6.46
N GLY A 165 -2.47 22.26 6.63
CA GLY A 165 -3.59 21.75 7.43
C GLY A 165 -4.97 21.95 6.82
N SER A 166 -5.09 22.30 5.54
CA SER A 166 -6.37 22.51 4.90
C SER A 166 -7.08 21.20 4.58
N PHE A 167 -8.34 21.07 5.03
CA PHE A 167 -9.27 20.01 4.64
C PHE A 167 -10.41 20.52 3.74
N GLU A 168 -10.25 21.74 3.18
CA GLU A 168 -11.26 22.31 2.28
C GLU A 168 -11.41 21.47 1.01
N ILE A 169 -12.64 21.34 0.56
CA ILE A 169 -12.98 20.70 -0.73
C ILE A 169 -12.61 21.69 -1.83
N VAL A 170 -11.58 21.38 -2.60
CA VAL A 170 -10.98 22.34 -3.54
C VAL A 170 -11.57 22.27 -4.94
N ASP A 171 -12.27 21.22 -5.33
CA ASP A 171 -12.87 21.18 -6.69
C ASP A 171 -13.91 20.07 -6.86
N THR A 172 -15.08 20.43 -7.34
CA THR A 172 -16.16 19.50 -7.72
C THR A 172 -15.91 18.83 -9.08
N ASN A 173 -14.94 19.31 -9.86
CA ASN A 173 -14.57 18.77 -11.17
C ASN A 173 -13.38 17.79 -11.13
N SER A 174 -12.84 17.49 -9.94
CA SER A 174 -11.81 16.46 -9.81
C SER A 174 -12.46 15.08 -9.83
N SER A 175 -11.73 14.10 -10.34
CA SER A 175 -12.10 12.67 -10.36
C SER A 175 -12.29 12.04 -8.96
N PHE A 176 -12.27 12.84 -7.90
CA PHE A 176 -12.60 12.43 -6.55
C PHE A 176 -14.11 12.31 -6.38
N SER A 177 -14.58 11.18 -5.86
CA SER A 177 -15.96 11.11 -5.44
C SER A 177 -16.20 12.11 -4.31
N TYR A 178 -17.26 12.89 -4.43
CA TYR A 178 -17.68 13.88 -3.42
C TYR A 178 -17.77 13.27 -2.01
N GLU A 179 -18.11 12.00 -1.93
CA GLU A 179 -18.26 11.26 -0.68
C GLU A 179 -16.93 11.10 0.08
N ILE A 180 -15.82 10.90 -0.61
CA ILE A 180 -14.48 10.79 -0.02
C ILE A 180 -14.03 12.14 0.55
N LEU A 181 -14.28 13.21 -0.18
CA LEU A 181 -13.89 14.56 0.22
C LEU A 181 -14.73 15.11 1.37
N SER A 182 -15.99 14.69 1.48
CA SER A 182 -16.89 15.14 2.55
C SER A 182 -16.59 14.52 3.91
N LYS A 183 -15.86 13.38 3.95
CA LYS A 183 -15.58 12.64 5.19
C LYS A 183 -14.10 12.27 5.32
N PRO A 184 -13.20 13.27 5.47
CA PRO A 184 -11.75 13.03 5.46
C PRO A 184 -11.28 12.05 6.54
N VAL A 185 -11.85 12.10 7.73
CA VAL A 185 -11.49 11.19 8.83
C VAL A 185 -11.88 9.74 8.50
N VAL A 186 -13.06 9.54 7.92
CA VAL A 186 -13.53 8.20 7.52
C VAL A 186 -12.63 7.63 6.43
N PHE A 187 -12.24 8.46 5.46
CA PHE A 187 -11.29 8.07 4.43
C PHE A 187 -9.94 7.66 5.01
N MET A 188 -9.36 8.46 5.90
CA MET A 188 -8.07 8.18 6.52
C MET A 188 -8.10 6.88 7.32
N LEU A 189 -9.14 6.68 8.15
CA LEU A 189 -9.31 5.45 8.94
C LEU A 189 -9.52 4.22 8.05
N SER A 190 -10.36 4.34 7.03
CA SER A 190 -10.62 3.28 6.07
C SER A 190 -9.34 2.86 5.33
N ASN A 191 -8.56 3.83 4.85
CA ASN A 191 -7.29 3.57 4.20
C ASN A 191 -6.29 2.90 5.15
N LEU A 192 -6.20 3.35 6.39
CA LEU A 192 -5.33 2.75 7.40
C LEU A 192 -5.72 1.28 7.68
N LEU A 193 -7.01 0.99 7.83
CA LEU A 193 -7.51 -0.37 8.03
C LEU A 193 -7.13 -1.29 6.85
N ASN A 194 -7.28 -0.81 5.63
CA ASN A 194 -6.89 -1.59 4.47
C ASN A 194 -5.40 -1.87 4.41
N THR A 195 -4.56 -0.90 4.73
CA THR A 195 -3.10 -1.13 4.77
C THR A 195 -2.74 -2.21 5.80
N ILE A 196 -3.45 -2.25 6.93
CA ILE A 196 -3.31 -3.30 7.95
C ILE A 196 -3.75 -4.66 7.37
N PHE A 197 -4.97 -4.77 6.81
CA PHE A 197 -5.50 -6.03 6.32
C PHE A 197 -4.66 -6.61 5.17
N MET A 198 -4.23 -5.78 4.23
CA MET A 198 -3.37 -6.23 3.14
C MET A 198 -1.98 -6.64 3.62
N SER A 199 -1.41 -5.95 4.60
CA SER A 199 -0.14 -6.36 5.21
C SER A 199 -0.27 -7.70 5.94
N PHE A 200 -1.40 -7.97 6.59
CA PHE A 200 -1.71 -9.30 7.14
C PHE A 200 -1.78 -10.36 6.04
N PHE A 201 -2.47 -10.08 4.95
CA PHE A 201 -2.58 -10.99 3.81
C PHE A 201 -1.19 -11.38 3.25
N TRP A 202 -0.32 -10.40 2.99
CA TRP A 202 1.03 -10.67 2.48
C TRP A 202 1.89 -11.44 3.48
N THR A 203 1.80 -11.12 4.76
CA THR A 203 2.49 -11.87 5.82
C THR A 203 1.98 -13.31 5.91
N ASN A 204 0.68 -13.53 5.74
CA ASN A 204 0.08 -14.86 5.73
C ASN A 204 0.54 -15.69 4.51
N ILE A 205 0.68 -15.11 3.33
CA ILE A 205 1.28 -15.78 2.16
C ILE A 205 2.70 -16.24 2.51
N ALA A 206 3.51 -15.37 3.09
CA ALA A 206 4.86 -15.67 3.50
C ALA A 206 4.91 -16.84 4.51
N LEU A 207 4.09 -16.79 5.55
CA LEU A 207 3.94 -17.85 6.55
C LEU A 207 3.47 -19.18 5.94
N PHE A 208 2.59 -19.11 4.96
CA PHE A 208 2.08 -20.31 4.31
C PHE A 208 3.16 -21.04 3.52
N ILE A 209 4.11 -20.35 2.90
CA ILE A 209 5.11 -20.92 1.99
C ILE A 209 6.34 -21.45 2.72
N VAL A 210 6.78 -20.76 3.77
CA VAL A 210 8.04 -21.07 4.48
C VAL A 210 8.28 -22.54 4.80
N PRO A 211 7.32 -23.34 5.30
CA PRO A 211 7.57 -24.74 5.64
C PRO A 211 7.90 -25.62 4.43
N ASP A 212 7.52 -25.20 3.22
CA ASP A 212 7.68 -26.00 2.00
C ASP A 212 8.98 -25.69 1.25
N THR A 213 9.67 -24.62 1.58
CA THR A 213 10.84 -24.12 0.85
C THR A 213 12.14 -24.36 1.58
N ARG A 214 13.22 -24.66 0.81
CA ARG A 214 14.57 -24.90 1.35
C ARG A 214 15.38 -23.62 1.55
N ASN A 215 15.09 -22.56 0.79
CA ASN A 215 15.91 -21.36 0.77
C ASN A 215 15.07 -20.10 1.00
N TYR A 216 15.61 -19.13 1.75
CA TYR A 216 15.00 -17.83 1.98
C TYR A 216 14.63 -17.13 0.66
N ILE A 217 15.54 -17.09 -0.31
CA ILE A 217 15.32 -16.43 -1.61
C ILE A 217 14.16 -17.12 -2.35
N VAL A 218 14.12 -18.45 -2.36
CA VAL A 218 13.05 -19.23 -2.97
C VAL A 218 11.73 -18.93 -2.28
N SER A 219 11.70 -18.87 -0.94
CA SER A 219 10.50 -18.51 -0.17
C SER A 219 9.97 -17.13 -0.55
N VAL A 220 10.86 -16.15 -0.75
CA VAL A 220 10.50 -14.79 -1.17
C VAL A 220 9.90 -14.82 -2.58
N LEU A 221 10.58 -15.46 -3.53
CA LEU A 221 10.12 -15.53 -4.93
C LEU A 221 8.76 -16.25 -5.04
N GLU A 222 8.61 -17.40 -4.40
CA GLU A 222 7.33 -18.13 -4.40
C GLU A 222 6.21 -17.31 -3.75
N SER A 223 6.48 -16.61 -2.65
CA SER A 223 5.47 -15.75 -2.00
C SER A 223 5.00 -14.63 -2.92
N ILE A 224 5.94 -14.01 -3.64
CA ILE A 224 5.64 -12.94 -4.59
C ILE A 224 4.88 -13.50 -5.79
N MET A 225 5.32 -14.63 -6.34
CA MET A 225 4.62 -15.28 -7.46
C MET A 225 3.18 -15.66 -7.10
N ILE A 226 2.95 -16.19 -5.90
CA ILE A 226 1.60 -16.51 -5.43
C ILE A 226 0.77 -15.23 -5.27
N TYR A 227 1.32 -14.17 -4.69
CA TYR A 227 0.62 -12.90 -4.58
C TYR A 227 0.19 -12.39 -5.95
N PHE A 228 1.11 -12.31 -6.92
CA PHE A 228 0.77 -11.88 -8.28
C PHE A 228 -0.19 -12.85 -8.97
N GLY A 229 -0.03 -14.15 -8.80
CA GLY A 229 -0.95 -15.15 -9.33
C GLY A 229 -2.38 -14.96 -8.82
N ILE A 230 -2.56 -14.73 -7.52
CA ILE A 230 -3.86 -14.45 -6.93
C ILE A 230 -4.42 -13.13 -7.47
N ALA A 231 -3.60 -12.08 -7.55
CA ALA A 231 -4.01 -10.77 -8.04
C ALA A 231 -4.45 -10.83 -9.51
N LEU A 232 -3.65 -11.45 -10.38
CA LEU A 232 -3.99 -11.62 -11.80
C LEU A 232 -5.26 -12.49 -11.97
N THR A 233 -5.38 -13.57 -11.20
CA THR A 233 -6.58 -14.41 -11.23
C THR A 233 -7.82 -13.62 -10.82
N ASN A 234 -7.71 -12.81 -9.79
CA ASN A 234 -8.81 -11.93 -9.38
C ASN A 234 -9.20 -10.96 -10.49
N THR A 235 -8.25 -10.23 -11.05
CA THR A 235 -8.53 -9.20 -12.07
C THR A 235 -9.06 -9.81 -13.37
N PHE A 236 -8.40 -10.85 -13.89
CA PHE A 236 -8.76 -11.39 -15.23
C PHE A 236 -9.87 -12.44 -15.21
N PHE A 237 -10.09 -13.14 -14.11
CA PHE A 237 -11.10 -14.21 -14.07
C PHE A 237 -12.26 -13.86 -13.16
N VAL A 238 -12.01 -13.51 -11.89
CA VAL A 238 -13.08 -13.32 -10.90
C VAL A 238 -13.91 -12.09 -11.25
N ILE A 239 -13.27 -10.95 -11.50
CA ILE A 239 -13.95 -9.69 -11.84
C ILE A 239 -14.72 -9.83 -13.14
N LEU A 240 -14.08 -10.33 -14.21
CA LEU A 240 -14.73 -10.50 -15.50
C LEU A 240 -15.92 -11.48 -15.42
N LEU A 241 -15.77 -12.60 -14.71
CA LEU A 241 -16.84 -13.57 -14.55
C LEU A 241 -18.03 -12.98 -13.81
N ILE A 242 -17.78 -12.30 -12.68
CA ILE A 242 -18.84 -11.71 -11.86
C ILE A 242 -19.50 -10.55 -12.59
N SER A 243 -18.74 -9.69 -13.27
CA SER A 243 -19.29 -8.59 -14.08
C SER A 243 -20.22 -9.11 -15.18
N LYS A 244 -19.83 -10.24 -15.83
CA LYS A 244 -20.67 -10.88 -16.84
C LYS A 244 -21.96 -11.47 -16.27
N ILE A 245 -21.89 -12.11 -15.12
CA ILE A 245 -23.07 -12.72 -14.47
C ILE A 245 -24.03 -11.63 -13.97
N LEU A 246 -23.50 -10.59 -13.34
CA LEU A 246 -24.32 -9.52 -12.75
C LEU A 246 -24.72 -8.42 -13.76
N HIS A 247 -24.18 -8.45 -14.99
CA HIS A 247 -24.33 -7.39 -15.99
C HIS A 247 -24.01 -5.99 -15.44
N ARG A 248 -23.04 -5.90 -14.53
CA ARG A 248 -22.58 -4.67 -13.85
C ARG A 248 -21.09 -4.67 -13.72
N ASP A 249 -20.51 -3.47 -13.74
CA ASP A 249 -19.10 -3.30 -13.41
C ASP A 249 -18.89 -3.47 -11.89
N VAL A 250 -18.15 -4.51 -11.54
CA VAL A 250 -17.81 -4.87 -10.15
C VAL A 250 -16.34 -4.61 -9.82
N GLU A 251 -15.55 -4.10 -10.76
CA GLU A 251 -14.13 -3.84 -10.60
C GLU A 251 -13.86 -2.98 -9.36
N LYS A 252 -14.61 -1.89 -9.22
CA LYS A 252 -14.51 -0.97 -8.06
C LYS A 252 -14.70 -1.62 -6.69
N TYR A 253 -15.33 -2.82 -6.62
CA TYR A 253 -15.58 -3.54 -5.37
C TYR A 253 -14.61 -4.69 -5.14
N LEU A 254 -14.14 -5.34 -6.20
CA LEU A 254 -13.43 -6.61 -6.14
C LEU A 254 -11.96 -6.54 -6.50
N ASP A 255 -11.50 -5.47 -7.17
CA ASP A 255 -10.09 -5.37 -7.54
C ASP A 255 -9.24 -4.96 -6.34
N PHE A 256 -8.65 -5.95 -5.66
CA PHE A 256 -7.72 -5.72 -4.57
C PHE A 256 -6.27 -5.50 -5.03
N PHE A 257 -5.96 -5.72 -6.31
CA PHE A 257 -4.64 -5.42 -6.85
C PHE A 257 -4.39 -3.92 -6.86
N ASP A 258 -5.42 -3.15 -7.18
CA ASP A 258 -5.39 -1.69 -7.18
C ASP A 258 -5.79 -1.09 -5.82
N VAL A 259 -5.24 -1.65 -4.73
CA VAL A 259 -5.48 -1.21 -3.34
C VAL A 259 -5.16 0.27 -3.14
N TYR A 260 -4.40 0.85 -4.05
CA TYR A 260 -3.81 2.17 -3.91
C TYR A 260 -4.65 3.28 -4.53
N THR A 261 -5.54 2.97 -5.47
CA THR A 261 -6.41 3.95 -6.12
C THR A 261 -7.78 4.02 -5.45
N TYR A 262 -7.78 4.63 -4.28
CA TYR A 262 -8.95 4.66 -3.40
C TYR A 262 -10.11 5.52 -3.88
N TYR A 263 -9.87 6.47 -4.75
CA TYR A 263 -10.79 7.58 -4.97
C TYR A 263 -12.08 7.21 -5.75
N ASN A 264 -12.08 6.11 -6.49
CA ASN A 264 -13.27 5.61 -7.22
C ASN A 264 -13.97 4.45 -6.51
N ARG A 265 -13.56 4.10 -5.27
CA ARG A 265 -14.06 2.91 -4.58
C ARG A 265 -15.03 3.26 -3.48
N GLU A 266 -15.99 2.40 -3.29
CA GLU A 266 -16.84 2.43 -2.11
C GLU A 266 -16.04 1.89 -0.92
N LEU A 267 -15.77 2.74 0.07
CA LEU A 267 -14.87 2.46 1.17
C LEU A 267 -15.26 1.23 2.00
N ILE A 268 -16.54 1.09 2.33
CA ILE A 268 -17.04 0.01 3.22
C ILE A 268 -16.96 -1.36 2.56
N PRO A 269 -17.51 -1.60 1.35
CA PRO A 269 -17.40 -2.88 0.67
C PRO A 269 -15.95 -3.30 0.45
N PHE A 270 -15.10 -2.35 0.09
CA PHE A 270 -13.68 -2.63 -0.14
C PHE A 270 -12.94 -3.02 1.15
N ASN A 271 -13.22 -2.36 2.28
CA ASN A 271 -12.69 -2.76 3.60
C ASN A 271 -13.13 -4.19 3.98
N ILE A 272 -14.40 -4.53 3.72
CA ILE A 272 -14.92 -5.88 3.98
C ILE A 272 -14.19 -6.92 3.12
N LEU A 273 -13.93 -6.61 1.85
CA LEU A 273 -13.15 -7.48 0.96
C LEU A 273 -11.74 -7.72 1.51
N CYS A 274 -11.00 -6.66 1.83
CA CYS A 274 -9.63 -6.75 2.36
C CYS A 274 -9.59 -7.53 3.70
N LEU A 275 -10.55 -7.29 4.59
CA LEU A 275 -10.69 -8.05 5.83
C LEU A 275 -10.95 -9.53 5.54
N SER A 276 -11.85 -9.84 4.61
CA SER A 276 -12.20 -11.23 4.26
C SER A 276 -10.99 -11.98 3.71
N ILE A 277 -10.21 -11.35 2.83
CA ILE A 277 -8.97 -11.93 2.28
C ILE A 277 -7.94 -12.17 3.40
N ALA A 278 -7.77 -11.22 4.32
CA ALA A 278 -6.86 -11.35 5.46
C ALA A 278 -7.29 -12.50 6.38
N LEU A 279 -8.58 -12.64 6.68
CA LEU A 279 -9.12 -13.72 7.51
C LEU A 279 -8.99 -15.09 6.83
N ILE A 280 -9.34 -15.21 5.56
CA ILE A 280 -9.23 -16.47 4.80
C ILE A 280 -7.77 -16.91 4.74
N SER A 281 -6.84 -16.02 4.42
CA SER A 281 -5.42 -16.34 4.39
C SER A 281 -4.88 -16.73 5.77
N GLY A 282 -5.33 -16.06 6.84
CA GLY A 282 -5.00 -16.43 8.22
C GLY A 282 -5.51 -17.81 8.61
N LEU A 283 -6.75 -18.15 8.21
CA LEU A 283 -7.32 -19.49 8.42
C LEU A 283 -6.50 -20.58 7.71
N LEU A 284 -6.09 -20.33 6.46
CA LEU A 284 -5.25 -21.27 5.71
C LEU A 284 -3.90 -21.51 6.40
N VAL A 285 -3.26 -20.45 6.90
CA VAL A 285 -2.04 -20.57 7.71
C VAL A 285 -2.30 -21.38 8.97
N TYR A 286 -3.34 -21.06 9.72
CA TYR A 286 -3.70 -21.81 10.94
C TYR A 286 -3.91 -23.30 10.66
N LEU A 287 -4.68 -23.65 9.63
CA LEU A 287 -4.95 -25.04 9.25
C LEU A 287 -3.65 -25.77 8.86
N LYS A 288 -2.74 -25.09 8.15
CA LYS A 288 -1.45 -25.67 7.80
C LYS A 288 -0.59 -25.98 9.01
N TYR A 289 -0.50 -25.06 9.98
CA TYR A 289 0.34 -25.21 11.18
C TYR A 289 -0.31 -26.05 12.29
N LYS A 290 -1.60 -26.34 12.21
CA LYS A 290 -2.30 -27.23 13.15
C LYS A 290 -1.72 -28.64 13.14
N ASN A 291 -1.27 -29.13 12.00
CA ASN A 291 -0.67 -30.47 11.88
C ASN A 291 0.82 -30.42 12.24
N LYS A 292 1.10 -30.62 13.52
CA LYS A 292 2.45 -30.60 14.12
C LYS A 292 3.43 -31.52 13.41
N GLU A 293 3.06 -32.80 13.22
CA GLU A 293 3.94 -33.81 12.65
C GLU A 293 4.33 -33.47 11.21
N LYS A 294 3.37 -33.07 10.39
CA LYS A 294 3.60 -32.68 8.99
C LYS A 294 4.54 -31.47 8.88
N ILE A 295 4.41 -30.48 9.77
CA ILE A 295 5.29 -29.32 9.79
C ILE A 295 6.69 -29.70 10.19
N ILE A 296 6.86 -30.48 11.27
CA ILE A 296 8.19 -30.92 11.73
C ILE A 296 8.90 -31.72 10.64
N MET A 297 8.22 -32.73 10.03
CA MET A 297 8.79 -33.50 8.92
C MET A 297 9.21 -32.61 7.72
N LYS A 298 8.41 -31.62 7.35
CA LYS A 298 8.78 -30.69 6.27
C LYS A 298 10.01 -29.85 6.60
N LEU A 299 10.08 -29.35 7.82
CA LEU A 299 11.20 -28.55 8.28
C LEU A 299 12.49 -29.38 8.40
N GLU A 300 12.40 -30.64 8.84
CA GLU A 300 13.53 -31.57 8.88
C GLU A 300 14.05 -31.94 7.48
N ARG A 301 13.14 -32.09 6.50
CA ARG A 301 13.53 -32.39 5.12
C ARG A 301 14.19 -31.18 4.44
N ASN A 302 13.88 -29.97 4.90
CA ASN A 302 14.35 -28.72 4.31
C ASN A 302 15.51 -28.08 5.08
N SER A 303 15.88 -28.61 6.24
CA SER A 303 17.09 -28.26 7.00
C SER A 303 18.31 -29.04 6.50
#